data_692e40cdad7b380aa604b00a0d1faad3
#
_entry.id   692e40cdad7b380aa604b00a0d1faad3
#
_cell.length_a   1.000
_cell.length_b   1.000
_cell.length_c   1.000
_cell.angle_alpha   90.00
_cell.angle_beta   90.00
_cell.angle_gamma   90.00
#
_symmetry.space_group_name_H-M   'P 1'
#
loop_
_entity.id
_entity.type
_entity.pdbx_description
1 polymer ?
#
loop_
_entity_poly.entity_id
_entity_poly.type
_entity_poly.pdbx_seq_one_letter_code
_entity_poly.pdbx_strand_id
1 'polypeptide(L)'
;KFKNEKLRDALLQRKTDKLLATFKTLFPDIELKCEMAWCGTLSETKDGLPYIGEYPGYPNMFFALGYGGNGITFSMIAAQIILNKLKGKEDEREKVYGFERK
;
A
#
# COMPACT_ATOMS: atom_id res chain seq x y z
N LYS A 1 -12.53 8.59 -8.66
CA LYS A 1 -12.90 8.40 -7.24
C LYS A 1 -11.86 8.99 -6.29
N PHE A 2 -10.57 8.78 -6.51
CA PHE A 2 -9.50 9.16 -5.59
C PHE A 2 -9.20 10.67 -5.53
N LYS A 3 -9.54 11.42 -6.57
CA LYS A 3 -9.34 12.88 -6.62
C LYS A 3 -10.50 13.68 -6.00
N ASN A 4 -11.56 13.01 -5.57
CA ASN A 4 -12.72 13.66 -4.98
C ASN A 4 -12.91 13.20 -3.54
N GLU A 5 -12.41 13.99 -2.61
CA GLU A 5 -12.48 13.73 -1.17
C GLU A 5 -13.92 13.61 -0.66
N LYS A 6 -14.83 14.45 -1.18
CA LYS A 6 -16.25 14.40 -0.79
C LYS A 6 -16.89 13.06 -1.14
N LEU A 7 -16.57 12.48 -2.32
CA LEU A 7 -17.09 11.16 -2.71
C LEU A 7 -16.44 10.03 -1.90
N ARG A 8 -15.19 10.17 -1.52
CA ARG A 8 -14.49 9.22 -0.65
C ARG A 8 -15.13 9.24 0.74
N ASP A 9 -15.28 10.41 1.31
CA ASP A 9 -15.73 10.59 2.68
C ASP A 9 -17.23 10.30 2.84
N ALA A 10 -18.03 10.51 1.80
CA ALA A 10 -19.44 10.10 1.77
C ALA A 10 -19.64 8.56 1.93
N LEU A 11 -18.61 7.76 1.62
CA LEU A 11 -18.65 6.31 1.83
C LEU A 11 -18.24 5.89 3.24
N LEU A 12 -17.64 6.78 4.02
CA LEU A 12 -17.03 6.45 5.30
C LEU A 12 -18.07 5.90 6.27
N GLN A 13 -19.17 6.61 6.50
CA GLN A 13 -20.21 6.18 7.42
C GLN A 13 -20.76 4.79 7.05
N ARG A 14 -21.15 4.60 5.79
CA ARG A 14 -21.67 3.31 5.31
C ARG A 14 -20.70 2.15 5.50
N LYS A 15 -19.41 2.40 5.31
CA LYS A 15 -18.35 1.39 5.50
C LYS A 15 -18.15 1.09 6.98
N THR A 16 -18.17 2.11 7.83
CA THR A 16 -18.08 1.98 9.28
C THR A 16 -19.25 1.15 9.81
N ASP A 17 -20.48 1.49 9.43
CA ASP A 17 -21.68 0.75 9.83
C ASP A 17 -21.62 -0.73 9.42
N LYS A 18 -21.15 -0.99 8.19
CA LYS A 18 -20.94 -2.38 7.72
C LYS A 18 -19.91 -3.13 8.56
N LEU A 19 -18.80 -2.50 8.90
CA LEU A 19 -17.76 -3.11 9.76
C LEU A 19 -18.29 -3.42 11.15
N LEU A 20 -19.01 -2.48 11.76
CA LEU A 20 -19.64 -2.67 13.07
C LEU A 20 -20.66 -3.83 13.05
N ALA A 21 -21.51 -3.87 12.02
CA ALA A 21 -22.47 -4.97 11.85
C ALA A 21 -21.79 -6.33 11.68
N THR A 22 -20.72 -6.39 10.87
CA THR A 22 -19.93 -7.62 10.70
C THR A 22 -19.27 -8.03 12.01
N PHE A 23 -18.68 -7.08 12.74
CA PHE A 23 -18.08 -7.33 14.04
C PHE A 23 -19.10 -7.91 15.03
N LYS A 24 -20.29 -7.30 15.12
CA LYS A 24 -21.37 -7.76 15.99
C LYS A 24 -21.83 -9.20 15.68
N THR A 25 -21.78 -9.59 14.39
CA THR A 25 -22.10 -10.96 13.98
C THR A 25 -21.03 -11.95 14.43
N LEU A 26 -19.76 -11.57 14.36
CA LEU A 26 -18.63 -12.43 14.74
C LEU A 26 -18.45 -12.52 16.27
N PHE A 27 -18.75 -11.43 16.96
CA PHE A 27 -18.53 -11.26 18.39
C PHE A 27 -19.78 -10.67 19.08
N PRO A 28 -20.86 -11.46 19.21
CA PRO A 28 -22.14 -10.95 19.68
C PRO A 28 -22.12 -10.44 21.12
N ASP A 29 -21.25 -10.97 21.95
CA ASP A 29 -21.15 -10.63 23.37
C ASP A 29 -20.20 -9.46 23.66
N ILE A 30 -19.51 -8.94 22.60
CA ILE A 30 -18.63 -7.79 22.76
C ILE A 30 -19.37 -6.53 22.34
N GLU A 31 -19.49 -5.57 23.25
CA GLU A 31 -19.99 -4.25 22.95
C GLU A 31 -18.86 -3.41 22.35
N LEU A 32 -19.07 -2.90 21.13
CA LEU A 32 -18.10 -2.08 20.41
C LEU A 32 -18.70 -0.71 20.10
N LYS A 33 -18.01 0.34 20.51
CA LYS A 33 -18.31 1.72 20.13
C LYS A 33 -17.25 2.25 19.20
N CYS A 34 -17.65 2.75 18.04
CA CYS A 34 -16.73 3.43 17.13
C CYS A 34 -16.48 4.86 17.65
N GLU A 35 -15.26 5.13 18.11
CA GLU A 35 -14.86 6.47 18.57
C GLU A 35 -14.31 7.32 17.44
N MET A 36 -13.64 6.70 16.46
CA MET A 36 -13.02 7.40 15.34
C MET A 36 -13.06 6.54 14.09
N ALA A 37 -13.34 7.15 12.95
CA ALA A 37 -13.28 6.51 11.65
C ALA A 37 -12.59 7.43 10.63
N TRP A 38 -11.75 6.86 9.79
CA TRP A 38 -11.12 7.57 8.68
C TRP A 38 -10.97 6.67 7.47
N CYS A 39 -10.70 7.25 6.32
CA CYS A 39 -10.34 6.50 5.12
C CYS A 39 -9.09 7.06 4.47
N GLY A 40 -8.32 6.19 3.84
CA GLY A 40 -7.14 6.53 3.08
C GLY A 40 -7.20 6.00 1.64
N THR A 41 -6.40 6.59 0.77
CA THR A 41 -6.22 6.11 -0.59
C THR A 41 -4.95 5.29 -0.65
N LEU A 42 -5.06 4.06 -1.13
CA LEU A 42 -3.93 3.20 -1.43
C LEU A 42 -3.76 3.12 -2.95
N SER A 43 -2.50 3.19 -3.41
CA SER A 43 -2.16 2.94 -4.81
C SER A 43 -1.70 1.51 -4.97
N GLU A 44 -2.21 0.86 -6.03
CA GLU A 44 -1.86 -0.50 -6.38
C GLU A 44 -1.54 -0.56 -7.88
N THR A 45 -0.56 -1.35 -8.23
CA THR A 45 -0.19 -1.63 -9.62
C THR A 45 -1.14 -2.65 -10.21
N LYS A 46 -1.11 -2.83 -11.54
CA LYS A 46 -2.00 -3.78 -12.22
C LYS A 46 -1.70 -5.23 -11.86
N ASP A 47 -0.44 -5.53 -11.58
CA ASP A 47 0.06 -6.87 -11.22
C ASP A 47 0.11 -7.11 -9.71
N GLY A 48 -0.28 -6.12 -8.89
CA GLY A 48 -0.27 -6.21 -7.44
C GLY A 48 1.13 -6.13 -6.81
N LEU A 49 2.19 -5.99 -7.61
CA LEU A 49 3.57 -5.87 -7.12
C LEU A 49 4.04 -4.41 -7.13
N PRO A 50 4.74 -3.94 -6.11
CA PRO A 50 5.27 -2.57 -6.11
C PRO A 50 6.33 -2.35 -7.18
N TYR A 51 6.56 -1.09 -7.53
CA TYR A 51 7.78 -0.68 -8.22
C TYR A 51 8.81 -0.27 -7.18
N ILE A 52 9.99 -0.92 -7.21
CA ILE A 52 11.08 -0.66 -6.27
C ILE A 52 12.39 -0.54 -7.05
N GLY A 53 13.14 0.51 -6.79
CA GLY A 53 14.46 0.72 -7.37
C GLY A 53 14.66 2.10 -7.97
N GLU A 54 15.71 2.23 -8.77
CA GLU A 54 16.04 3.45 -9.49
C GLU A 54 15.13 3.61 -10.71
N TYR A 55 14.62 4.82 -10.92
CA TYR A 55 13.82 5.10 -12.10
C TYR A 55 14.72 5.50 -13.27
N PRO A 56 14.60 4.87 -14.46
CA PRO A 56 15.55 5.06 -15.58
C PRO A 56 15.72 6.51 -16.06
N GLY A 57 14.72 7.35 -15.88
CA GLY A 57 14.77 8.78 -16.25
C GLY A 57 15.42 9.69 -15.20
N TYR A 58 15.72 9.18 -14.00
CA TYR A 58 16.21 9.99 -12.87
C TYR A 58 17.32 9.25 -12.13
N PRO A 59 18.59 9.37 -12.60
CA PRO A 59 19.72 8.72 -11.96
C PRO A 59 19.87 9.08 -10.48
N ASN A 60 20.20 8.10 -9.65
CA ASN A 60 20.34 8.21 -8.20
C ASN A 60 19.04 8.55 -7.44
N MET A 61 17.88 8.47 -8.11
CA MET A 61 16.59 8.60 -7.45
C MET A 61 15.95 7.21 -7.29
N PHE A 62 15.74 6.81 -6.06
CA PHE A 62 15.14 5.53 -5.70
C PHE A 62 13.70 5.71 -5.26
N PHE A 63 12.86 4.80 -5.69
CA PHE A 63 11.42 4.82 -5.42
C PHE A 63 10.95 3.48 -4.86
N ALA A 64 9.88 3.54 -4.07
CA ALA A 64 9.10 2.39 -3.65
C ALA A 64 7.62 2.78 -3.75
N LEU A 65 6.92 2.30 -4.77
CA LEU A 65 5.60 2.80 -5.17
C LEU A 65 4.60 1.66 -5.41
N GLY A 66 3.33 1.92 -5.13
CA GLY A 66 2.23 1.08 -5.59
C GLY A 66 2.05 -0.24 -4.84
N TYR A 67 2.39 -0.31 -3.56
CA TYR A 67 2.35 -1.54 -2.76
C TYR A 67 0.99 -1.84 -2.12
N GLY A 68 -0.08 -1.16 -2.52
CA GLY A 68 -1.43 -1.42 -2.02
C GLY A 68 -1.51 -1.39 -0.50
N GLY A 69 -2.12 -2.42 0.09
CA GLY A 69 -2.24 -2.59 1.54
C GLY A 69 -1.02 -3.23 2.23
N ASN A 70 -0.02 -3.70 1.47
CA ASN A 70 1.11 -4.49 1.98
C ASN A 70 2.38 -3.65 2.25
N GLY A 71 2.20 -2.38 2.63
CA GLY A 71 3.30 -1.44 2.80
C GLY A 71 4.38 -1.89 3.78
N ILE A 72 4.02 -2.57 4.87
CA ILE A 72 4.99 -3.07 5.87
C ILE A 72 5.97 -4.06 5.22
N THR A 73 5.45 -5.08 4.54
CA THR A 73 6.27 -6.10 3.86
C THR A 73 7.13 -5.49 2.77
N PHE A 74 6.51 -4.71 1.89
CA PHE A 74 7.21 -4.15 0.75
C PHE A 74 8.20 -3.03 1.10
N SER A 75 7.98 -2.30 2.19
CA SER A 75 8.97 -1.32 2.65
C SER A 75 10.27 -1.98 3.13
N MET A 76 10.19 -3.14 3.79
CA MET A 76 11.38 -3.90 4.18
C MET A 76 12.13 -4.45 2.95
N ILE A 77 11.40 -4.98 1.97
CA ILE A 77 11.98 -5.45 0.71
C ILE A 77 12.66 -4.28 -0.04
N ALA A 78 11.98 -3.14 -0.11
CA ALA A 78 12.52 -1.93 -0.75
C ALA A 78 13.82 -1.46 -0.08
N ALA A 79 13.84 -1.42 1.25
CA ALA A 79 15.03 -1.03 2.00
C ALA A 79 16.23 -1.94 1.68
N GLN A 80 16.01 -3.25 1.58
CA GLN A 80 17.06 -4.21 1.24
C GLN A 80 17.56 -4.05 -0.21
N ILE A 81 16.65 -3.93 -1.18
CA ILE A 81 17.01 -3.75 -2.61
C ILE A 81 17.81 -2.46 -2.78
N ILE A 82 17.31 -1.35 -2.25
CA ILE A 82 17.96 -0.04 -2.36
C ILE A 82 19.34 -0.07 -1.67
N LEU A 83 19.45 -0.69 -0.49
CA LEU A 83 20.71 -0.83 0.22
C LEU A 83 21.72 -1.66 -0.60
N ASN A 84 21.30 -2.75 -1.23
CA ASN A 84 22.17 -3.55 -2.09
C ASN A 84 22.65 -2.73 -3.29
N LYS A 85 21.77 -1.99 -3.93
CA LYS A 85 22.09 -1.09 -5.03
C LYS A 85 23.12 -0.02 -4.64
N LEU A 86 22.92 0.64 -3.51
CA LEU A 86 23.86 1.64 -2.97
C LEU A 86 25.24 1.05 -2.64
N LYS A 87 25.30 -0.24 -2.32
CA LYS A 87 26.55 -0.97 -2.08
C LYS A 87 27.17 -1.56 -3.35
N GLY A 88 26.62 -1.28 -4.53
CA GLY A 88 27.06 -1.83 -5.80
C GLY A 88 26.84 -3.35 -5.93
N LYS A 89 25.89 -3.92 -5.17
CA LYS A 89 25.53 -5.35 -5.24
C LYS A 89 24.31 -5.53 -6.11
N GLU A 90 24.35 -6.54 -6.96
CA GLU A 90 23.18 -6.98 -7.71
C GLU A 90 22.15 -7.64 -6.78
N ASP A 91 20.89 -7.43 -7.06
CA ASP A 91 19.76 -8.04 -6.34
C ASP A 91 18.75 -8.60 -7.36
N GLU A 92 18.62 -9.93 -7.39
CA GLU A 92 17.72 -10.62 -8.32
C GLU A 92 16.26 -10.11 -8.25
N ARG A 93 15.86 -9.57 -7.11
CA ARG A 93 14.53 -8.99 -6.92
C ARG A 93 14.29 -7.74 -7.77
N GLU A 94 15.35 -7.07 -8.25
CA GLU A 94 15.21 -5.95 -9.19
C GLU A 94 14.51 -6.37 -10.48
N LYS A 95 14.64 -7.64 -10.91
CA LYS A 95 13.94 -8.18 -12.07
C LYS A 95 12.41 -8.26 -11.86
N VAL A 96 12.00 -8.43 -10.60
CA VAL A 96 10.59 -8.57 -10.23
C VAL A 96 9.95 -7.23 -9.88
N TYR A 97 10.68 -6.36 -9.21
CA TYR A 97 10.15 -5.10 -8.68
C TYR A 97 10.61 -3.86 -9.47
N GLY A 98 11.58 -3.97 -10.36
CA GLY A 98 12.12 -2.85 -11.13
C GLY A 98 11.10 -2.19 -12.06
N PHE A 99 11.39 -0.98 -12.47
CA PHE A 99 10.51 -0.19 -13.35
C PHE A 99 10.44 -0.73 -14.78
N GLU A 100 11.40 -1.53 -15.20
CA GLU A 100 11.48 -2.16 -16.54
C GLU A 100 10.92 -3.59 -16.58
N ARG A 101 10.33 -4.06 -15.47
CA ARG A 101 9.69 -5.38 -15.45
C ARG A 101 8.56 -5.47 -16.49
N LYS A 102 8.47 -6.59 -17.16
CA LYS A 102 7.46 -6.90 -18.21
C LYS A 102 6.26 -7.60 -17.61
#